data_76c55df5dc47810d9ba59aed182babf1
#
_entry.id   76c55df5dc47810d9ba59aed182babf1
#
_cell.length_a   1.000
_cell.length_b   1.000
_cell.length_c   1.000
_cell.angle_alpha   90.00
_cell.angle_beta   90.00
_cell.angle_gamma   90.00
#
_symmetry.space_group_name_H-M   'P 1'
#
loop_
_entity.id
_entity.type
_entity.pdbx_description
1 polymer ?
#
loop_
_entity_poly.entity_id
_entity_poly.type
_entity_poly.pdbx_seq_one_letter_code
_entity_poly.pdbx_strand_id
1 'polypeptide(L)'
;TFQVTHDVSEFTRAAVFAPGTTTRTLLRFSTVAGELGSPDTWRDVRGFALRFYTTEGNYDLVGNNTPVFFLRDPMKFHHFIASQKRLPDSGLRDATMQWDFWTLTPESAHQVTYLMGDRGLPRTWRHMNGYGSHTFMWINAGGEKFWVKYHFHTLQGVECLTNAEAEALAGADADAHRRDLFDSIARGEFPQWRLSVQIMPYADAPGYRFNPFDLTKIWPHADYPLHEVGILTLNENPKNHFAQIEQAAFAPSNLVPGIGWSPDKMLLGRVFAYADAHRARIGTNFHELPVNRAINEPEGGLNRYVHRSEEHTSELQSRFGI
;
A
#
# COMPACT_ATOMS: atom_id res chain seq x y z
N THR A 1 -15.46 1.16 3.75
CA THR A 1 -15.46 0.76 5.18
C THR A 1 -14.73 -0.56 5.38
N PHE A 2 -14.14 -0.74 6.57
CA PHE A 2 -13.59 -2.02 7.03
C PHE A 2 -14.32 -2.43 8.31
N GLN A 3 -14.83 -3.65 8.33
CA GLN A 3 -15.53 -4.22 9.49
C GLN A 3 -14.77 -5.42 10.01
N VAL A 4 -14.45 -5.41 11.32
CA VAL A 4 -13.83 -6.55 12.01
C VAL A 4 -14.90 -7.61 12.27
N THR A 5 -14.65 -8.83 11.80
CA THR A 5 -15.57 -9.97 11.90
C THR A 5 -15.06 -11.09 12.81
N HIS A 6 -13.75 -11.09 13.10
CA HIS A 6 -13.10 -12.10 13.94
C HIS A 6 -12.25 -11.41 15.01
N ASP A 7 -12.19 -12.00 16.18
CA ASP A 7 -11.38 -11.50 17.28
C ASP A 7 -9.90 -11.85 17.05
N VAL A 8 -9.07 -10.84 17.01
CA VAL A 8 -7.60 -10.94 16.91
C VAL A 8 -6.88 -10.22 18.06
N SER A 9 -7.60 -9.93 19.15
CA SER A 9 -7.08 -9.22 20.34
C SER A 9 -5.96 -9.97 21.06
N GLU A 10 -5.88 -11.29 20.88
CA GLU A 10 -4.75 -12.12 21.32
C GLU A 10 -3.43 -11.65 20.71
N PHE A 11 -3.44 -11.11 19.48
CA PHE A 11 -2.24 -10.79 18.70
C PHE A 11 -1.96 -9.30 18.61
N THR A 12 -2.99 -8.43 18.69
CA THR A 12 -2.81 -6.98 18.61
C THR A 12 -3.81 -6.21 19.46
N ARG A 13 -3.33 -5.12 20.07
CA ARG A 13 -4.18 -4.15 20.78
C ARG A 13 -4.66 -3.00 19.90
N ALA A 14 -4.36 -2.99 18.60
CA ALA A 14 -4.74 -1.91 17.71
C ALA A 14 -6.27 -1.74 17.65
N ALA A 15 -6.77 -0.55 17.96
CA ALA A 15 -8.21 -0.28 18.02
C ALA A 15 -8.93 -0.55 16.70
N VAL A 16 -8.24 -0.39 15.57
CA VAL A 16 -8.78 -0.69 14.23
C VAL A 16 -9.15 -2.16 14.04
N PHE A 17 -8.55 -3.07 14.81
CA PHE A 17 -8.79 -4.52 14.76
C PHE A 17 -9.56 -5.03 16.00
N ALA A 18 -10.06 -4.14 16.85
CA ALA A 18 -10.88 -4.54 17.99
C ALA A 18 -12.21 -5.18 17.51
N PRO A 19 -12.69 -6.24 18.18
CA PRO A 19 -13.90 -6.96 17.77
C PRO A 19 -15.10 -6.04 17.53
N GLY A 20 -15.80 -6.23 16.40
CA GLY A 20 -17.00 -5.48 16.04
C GLY A 20 -16.75 -4.05 15.55
N THR A 21 -15.50 -3.58 15.52
CA THR A 21 -15.16 -2.24 15.04
C THR A 21 -15.44 -2.10 13.56
N THR A 22 -16.06 -0.97 13.17
CA THR A 22 -16.20 -0.53 11.78
C THR A 22 -15.43 0.76 11.60
N THR A 23 -14.47 0.74 10.67
CA THR A 23 -13.58 1.88 10.39
C THR A 23 -13.81 2.42 8.98
N ARG A 24 -13.87 3.75 8.85
CA ARG A 24 -13.84 4.41 7.54
C ARG A 24 -12.47 4.18 6.90
N THR A 25 -12.48 3.87 5.58
CA THR A 25 -11.26 3.59 4.84
C THR A 25 -11.22 4.38 3.53
N LEU A 26 -10.01 4.54 3.01
CA LEU A 26 -9.76 5.00 1.65
C LEU A 26 -8.84 3.98 0.96
N LEU A 27 -9.30 3.41 -0.15
CA LEU A 27 -8.49 2.53 -0.99
C LEU A 27 -8.21 3.21 -2.33
N ARG A 28 -6.94 3.26 -2.72
CA ARG A 28 -6.52 3.73 -4.04
C ARG A 28 -5.80 2.62 -4.78
N PHE A 29 -6.31 2.29 -5.95
CA PHE A 29 -5.64 1.44 -6.93
C PHE A 29 -4.75 2.29 -7.85
N SER A 30 -3.70 1.69 -8.38
CA SER A 30 -2.81 2.32 -9.36
C SER A 30 -2.05 1.29 -10.19
N THR A 31 -1.66 1.68 -11.39
CA THR A 31 -0.55 1.06 -12.13
C THR A 31 0.78 1.65 -11.65
N VAL A 32 1.92 1.13 -12.11
CA VAL A 32 3.25 1.50 -11.59
C VAL A 32 4.20 1.97 -12.71
N ALA A 33 4.37 1.17 -13.76
CA ALA A 33 5.38 1.44 -14.80
C ALA A 33 4.92 2.48 -15.82
N GLY A 34 3.60 2.66 -15.98
CA GLY A 34 3.00 3.60 -16.92
C GLY A 34 3.21 5.06 -16.55
N GLU A 35 2.92 5.95 -17.51
CA GLU A 35 2.81 7.39 -17.35
C GLU A 35 1.35 7.78 -17.13
N LEU A 36 1.09 9.05 -16.80
CA LEU A 36 -0.27 9.55 -16.66
C LEU A 36 -1.04 9.35 -17.99
N GLY A 37 -2.21 8.70 -17.91
CA GLY A 37 -3.02 8.33 -19.07
C GLY A 37 -2.66 6.98 -19.71
N SER A 38 -1.68 6.24 -19.18
CA SER A 38 -1.45 4.86 -19.62
C SER A 38 -2.67 3.97 -19.34
N PRO A 39 -2.99 3.01 -20.23
CA PRO A 39 -4.12 2.11 -20.04
C PRO A 39 -4.06 1.31 -18.75
N ASP A 40 -5.19 1.21 -18.05
CA ASP A 40 -5.33 0.41 -16.82
C ASP A 40 -5.06 -1.09 -17.08
N THR A 41 -5.25 -1.56 -18.31
CA THR A 41 -5.10 -2.96 -18.71
C THR A 41 -3.68 -3.35 -19.13
N TRP A 42 -2.71 -2.43 -19.11
CA TRP A 42 -1.32 -2.82 -19.35
C TRP A 42 -0.83 -3.84 -18.31
N ARG A 43 0.07 -4.73 -18.79
CA ARG A 43 0.75 -5.68 -17.89
C ARG A 43 1.65 -4.92 -16.93
N ASP A 44 1.25 -4.90 -15.66
CA ASP A 44 1.92 -4.14 -14.62
C ASP A 44 1.57 -4.70 -13.24
N VAL A 45 2.37 -4.38 -12.24
CA VAL A 45 1.99 -4.51 -10.83
C VAL A 45 0.89 -3.49 -10.53
N ARG A 46 -0.09 -3.88 -9.72
CA ARG A 46 -1.16 -2.97 -9.29
C ARG A 46 -0.93 -2.56 -7.85
N GLY A 47 -0.92 -1.25 -7.60
CA GLY A 47 -0.94 -0.71 -6.25
C GLY A 47 -2.28 -0.98 -5.56
N PHE A 48 -2.20 -1.34 -4.28
CA PHE A 48 -3.32 -1.54 -3.36
C PHE A 48 -2.99 -0.75 -2.10
N ALA A 49 -3.28 0.57 -2.13
CA ALA A 49 -2.94 1.47 -1.03
C ALA A 49 -4.19 1.78 -0.19
N LEU A 50 -4.20 1.31 1.04
CA LEU A 50 -5.32 1.38 1.97
C LEU A 50 -4.96 2.26 3.17
N ARG A 51 -5.83 3.22 3.50
CA ARG A 51 -5.82 4.02 4.71
C ARG A 51 -7.02 3.66 5.58
N PHE A 52 -6.77 3.45 6.85
CA PHE A 52 -7.78 3.37 7.90
C PHE A 52 -7.76 4.67 8.70
N TYR A 53 -8.90 5.35 8.76
CA TYR A 53 -9.08 6.52 9.60
C TYR A 53 -9.53 6.07 10.99
N THR A 54 -8.57 5.83 11.87
CA THR A 54 -8.84 5.27 13.20
C THR A 54 -8.94 6.35 14.27
N THR A 55 -9.48 5.98 15.43
CA THR A 55 -9.51 6.86 16.61
C THR A 55 -8.13 7.12 17.22
N GLU A 56 -7.11 6.35 16.80
CA GLU A 56 -5.73 6.48 17.28
C GLU A 56 -4.82 7.18 16.26
N GLY A 57 -5.36 7.59 15.10
CA GLY A 57 -4.65 8.21 14.00
C GLY A 57 -4.87 7.47 12.68
N ASN A 58 -4.18 7.87 11.64
CA ASN A 58 -4.22 7.16 10.36
C ASN A 58 -3.32 5.93 10.41
N TYR A 59 -3.85 4.80 9.95
CA TYR A 59 -3.05 3.61 9.65
C TYR A 59 -3.06 3.35 8.15
N ASP A 60 -1.88 3.31 7.54
CA ASP A 60 -1.73 3.08 6.10
C ASP A 60 -1.05 1.75 5.80
N LEU A 61 -1.68 0.96 4.94
CA LEU A 61 -1.10 -0.26 4.37
C LEU A 61 -0.90 -0.05 2.87
N VAL A 62 0.35 0.16 2.45
CA VAL A 62 0.68 0.51 1.06
C VAL A 62 1.24 -0.71 0.35
N GLY A 63 0.35 -1.53 -0.17
CA GLY A 63 0.63 -2.83 -0.76
C GLY A 63 0.41 -2.90 -2.27
N ASN A 64 0.41 -4.13 -2.79
CA ASN A 64 0.24 -4.45 -4.20
C ASN A 64 -0.72 -5.64 -4.38
N ASN A 65 -1.04 -5.96 -5.65
CA ASN A 65 -1.83 -7.14 -6.00
C ASN A 65 -1.03 -8.46 -5.99
N THR A 66 0.24 -8.41 -5.59
CA THR A 66 1.13 -9.56 -5.47
C THR A 66 1.71 -9.66 -4.06
N PRO A 67 1.94 -10.88 -3.52
CA PRO A 67 2.42 -11.06 -2.15
C PRO A 67 3.91 -10.78 -1.98
N VAL A 68 4.64 -10.58 -3.06
CA VAL A 68 6.08 -10.31 -3.11
C VAL A 68 6.39 -9.06 -3.92
N PHE A 69 7.65 -8.66 -3.95
CA PHE A 69 8.16 -7.55 -4.73
C PHE A 69 9.47 -7.91 -5.44
N PHE A 70 9.91 -7.07 -6.36
CA PHE A 70 11.13 -7.32 -7.17
C PHE A 70 12.42 -7.28 -6.36
N LEU A 71 12.46 -6.50 -5.29
CA LEU A 71 13.66 -6.14 -4.55
C LEU A 71 13.49 -6.32 -3.06
N ARG A 72 14.58 -6.67 -2.38
CA ARG A 72 14.69 -6.70 -0.93
C ARG A 72 15.65 -5.63 -0.37
N ASP A 73 16.36 -4.91 -1.26
CA ASP A 73 17.28 -3.84 -0.91
C ASP A 73 16.81 -2.51 -1.51
N PRO A 74 16.51 -1.49 -0.69
CA PRO A 74 16.03 -0.19 -1.16
C PRO A 74 17.07 0.55 -2.01
N MET A 75 18.36 0.27 -1.88
CA MET A 75 19.41 0.89 -2.67
C MET A 75 19.30 0.58 -4.17
N LYS A 76 18.64 -0.52 -4.53
CA LYS A 76 18.40 -0.89 -5.93
C LYS A 76 17.13 -0.25 -6.52
N PHE A 77 16.31 0.41 -5.69
CA PHE A 77 14.97 0.85 -6.11
C PHE A 77 15.01 1.88 -7.24
N HIS A 78 15.95 2.83 -7.21
CA HIS A 78 16.06 3.84 -8.27
C HIS A 78 16.51 3.23 -9.62
N HIS A 79 17.39 2.21 -9.60
CA HIS A 79 17.76 1.48 -10.82
C HIS A 79 16.57 0.70 -11.39
N PHE A 80 15.78 0.06 -10.50
CA PHE A 80 14.53 -0.60 -10.89
C PHE A 80 13.55 0.38 -11.57
N ILE A 81 13.35 1.55 -10.99
CA ILE A 81 12.47 2.56 -11.58
C ILE A 81 13.02 3.06 -12.92
N ALA A 82 14.32 3.34 -13.00
CA ALA A 82 14.97 3.78 -14.23
C ALA A 82 14.80 2.76 -15.37
N SER A 83 14.94 1.46 -15.06
CA SER A 83 14.80 0.38 -16.06
C SER A 83 13.39 0.28 -16.69
N GLN A 84 12.38 0.87 -16.06
CA GLN A 84 10.99 0.86 -16.54
C GLN A 84 10.55 2.18 -17.18
N LYS A 85 11.45 3.14 -17.27
CA LYS A 85 11.16 4.46 -17.85
C LYS A 85 11.73 4.56 -19.28
N ARG A 86 11.81 5.76 -19.80
CA ARG A 86 12.28 6.03 -21.16
C ARG A 86 13.80 6.12 -21.21
N LEU A 87 14.38 5.74 -22.34
CA LEU A 87 15.79 5.94 -22.62
C LEU A 87 16.12 7.43 -22.53
N PRO A 88 17.26 7.81 -21.92
CA PRO A 88 17.59 9.22 -21.68
C PRO A 88 17.98 9.99 -22.95
N ASP A 89 18.41 9.29 -23.99
CA ASP A 89 18.86 9.86 -25.27
C ASP A 89 17.71 10.07 -26.26
N SER A 90 16.85 9.06 -26.41
CA SER A 90 15.79 9.03 -27.44
C SER A 90 14.39 9.32 -26.92
N GLY A 91 14.18 9.19 -25.59
CA GLY A 91 12.85 9.25 -25.00
C GLY A 91 11.96 8.05 -25.35
N LEU A 92 12.50 7.02 -25.99
CA LEU A 92 11.75 5.80 -26.33
C LEU A 92 11.69 4.84 -25.14
N ARG A 93 10.64 4.00 -25.10
CA ARG A 93 10.59 2.85 -24.20
C ARG A 93 11.41 1.71 -24.79
N ASP A 94 12.14 1.03 -23.93
CA ASP A 94 12.95 -0.13 -24.30
C ASP A 94 12.70 -1.28 -23.33
N ALA A 95 12.09 -2.36 -23.83
CA ALA A 95 11.85 -3.57 -23.05
C ALA A 95 13.16 -4.26 -22.65
N THR A 96 14.26 -4.06 -23.37
CA THR A 96 15.56 -4.65 -23.07
C THR A 96 16.09 -4.14 -21.74
N MET A 97 15.98 -2.84 -21.45
CA MET A 97 16.38 -2.28 -20.14
C MET A 97 15.68 -2.96 -18.97
N GLN A 98 14.39 -3.24 -19.10
CA GLN A 98 13.60 -3.87 -18.06
C GLN A 98 14.00 -5.34 -17.86
N TRP A 99 14.21 -6.08 -18.96
CA TRP A 99 14.65 -7.48 -18.89
C TRP A 99 16.09 -7.60 -18.41
N ASP A 100 16.99 -6.71 -18.80
CA ASP A 100 18.37 -6.66 -18.28
C ASP A 100 18.37 -6.48 -16.77
N PHE A 101 17.58 -5.53 -16.26
CA PHE A 101 17.48 -5.35 -14.81
C PHE A 101 16.99 -6.62 -14.11
N TRP A 102 15.93 -7.27 -14.59
CA TRP A 102 15.39 -8.47 -13.97
C TRP A 102 16.34 -9.67 -14.02
N THR A 103 17.05 -9.85 -15.13
CA THR A 103 18.00 -10.97 -15.29
C THR A 103 19.27 -10.76 -14.48
N LEU A 104 19.72 -9.52 -14.33
CA LEU A 104 20.86 -9.14 -13.49
C LEU A 104 20.50 -9.02 -11.99
N THR A 105 19.22 -9.12 -11.66
CA THR A 105 18.72 -9.06 -10.28
C THR A 105 17.88 -10.31 -9.98
N PRO A 106 18.51 -11.47 -9.72
CA PRO A 106 17.83 -12.76 -9.66
C PRO A 106 16.78 -12.86 -8.54
N GLU A 107 16.87 -12.04 -7.50
CA GLU A 107 15.84 -11.91 -6.46
C GLU A 107 14.48 -11.46 -7.02
N SER A 108 14.45 -10.83 -8.20
CA SER A 108 13.22 -10.40 -8.90
C SER A 108 12.42 -11.55 -9.49
N ALA A 109 13.01 -12.72 -9.68
CA ALA A 109 12.42 -13.83 -10.43
C ALA A 109 11.01 -14.20 -9.94
N HIS A 110 10.80 -14.30 -8.64
CA HIS A 110 9.50 -14.64 -8.06
C HIS A 110 8.41 -13.61 -8.42
N GLN A 111 8.71 -12.32 -8.31
CA GLN A 111 7.78 -11.26 -8.71
C GLN A 111 7.56 -11.23 -10.21
N VAL A 112 8.60 -11.48 -11.01
CA VAL A 112 8.51 -11.55 -12.49
C VAL A 112 7.57 -12.67 -12.92
N THR A 113 7.58 -13.83 -12.24
CA THR A 113 6.64 -14.91 -12.55
C THR A 113 5.19 -14.52 -12.27
N TYR A 114 4.91 -13.76 -11.21
CA TYR A 114 3.57 -13.20 -10.98
C TYR A 114 3.19 -12.18 -12.05
N LEU A 115 4.11 -11.28 -12.41
CA LEU A 115 3.86 -10.22 -13.39
C LEU A 115 3.63 -10.78 -14.78
N MET A 116 4.42 -11.76 -15.21
CA MET A 116 4.31 -12.37 -16.54
C MET A 116 3.21 -13.43 -16.63
N GLY A 117 2.74 -13.93 -15.48
CA GLY A 117 1.55 -14.78 -15.41
C GLY A 117 0.24 -13.98 -15.50
N ASP A 118 -0.86 -14.65 -15.21
CA ASP A 118 -2.22 -14.10 -15.30
C ASP A 118 -2.44 -12.89 -14.40
N ARG A 119 -1.83 -12.89 -13.21
CA ARG A 119 -2.00 -11.78 -12.24
C ARG A 119 -1.45 -10.43 -12.68
N GLY A 120 -0.61 -10.38 -13.72
CA GLY A 120 -0.17 -9.14 -14.35
C GLY A 120 -1.25 -8.44 -15.17
N LEU A 121 -2.34 -9.13 -15.48
CA LEU A 121 -3.47 -8.64 -16.28
C LEU A 121 -4.81 -8.93 -15.58
N PRO A 122 -5.08 -8.37 -14.39
CA PRO A 122 -6.37 -8.54 -13.74
C PRO A 122 -7.48 -8.00 -14.65
N ARG A 123 -8.66 -8.64 -14.64
CA ARG A 123 -9.80 -8.21 -15.47
C ARG A 123 -10.27 -6.80 -15.09
N THR A 124 -10.34 -6.50 -13.80
CA THR A 124 -10.61 -5.16 -13.25
C THR A 124 -9.97 -5.01 -11.87
N TRP A 125 -10.03 -3.82 -11.27
CA TRP A 125 -9.60 -3.61 -9.88
C TRP A 125 -10.35 -4.50 -8.87
N ARG A 126 -11.60 -4.89 -9.17
CA ARG A 126 -12.42 -5.72 -8.27
C ARG A 126 -12.01 -7.19 -8.26
N HIS A 127 -11.39 -7.67 -9.33
CA HIS A 127 -11.05 -9.08 -9.56
C HIS A 127 -9.58 -9.40 -9.24
N MET A 128 -8.95 -8.62 -8.38
CA MET A 128 -7.60 -8.88 -7.91
C MET A 128 -7.50 -8.87 -6.39
N ASN A 129 -6.58 -9.64 -5.85
CA ASN A 129 -6.23 -9.61 -4.44
C ASN A 129 -5.35 -8.38 -4.13
N GLY A 130 -5.28 -8.03 -2.83
CA GLY A 130 -4.32 -7.07 -2.30
C GLY A 130 -3.44 -7.70 -1.23
N TYR A 131 -2.20 -7.24 -1.10
CA TYR A 131 -1.25 -7.75 -0.11
C TYR A 131 -0.48 -6.59 0.51
N GLY A 132 -0.20 -6.70 1.82
CA GLY A 132 0.71 -5.77 2.47
C GLY A 132 2.16 -5.93 1.99
N SER A 133 2.46 -7.04 1.33
CA SER A 133 3.75 -7.49 0.81
C SER A 133 4.82 -7.66 1.90
N HIS A 134 5.08 -6.62 2.68
CA HIS A 134 6.02 -6.65 3.80
C HIS A 134 5.56 -7.52 4.97
N THR A 135 6.50 -7.85 5.84
CA THR A 135 6.21 -8.31 7.19
C THR A 135 6.08 -7.09 8.10
N PHE A 136 5.05 -7.07 8.93
CA PHE A 136 4.83 -6.07 9.97
C PHE A 136 4.89 -6.73 11.35
N MET A 137 4.79 -5.96 12.40
CA MET A 137 4.71 -6.45 13.77
C MET A 137 3.36 -6.09 14.38
N TRP A 138 2.72 -7.06 15.03
CA TRP A 138 1.59 -6.83 15.92
C TRP A 138 2.05 -6.94 17.36
N ILE A 139 1.43 -6.15 18.24
CA ILE A 139 1.73 -6.10 19.67
C ILE A 139 0.40 -6.16 20.42
N ASN A 140 0.21 -7.17 21.25
CA ASN A 140 -1.00 -7.33 22.02
C ASN A 140 -1.02 -6.45 23.30
N ALA A 141 -2.10 -6.54 24.07
CA ALA A 141 -2.26 -5.78 25.31
C ALA A 141 -1.23 -6.16 26.38
N GLY A 142 -0.73 -7.39 26.36
CA GLY A 142 0.34 -7.88 27.25
C GLY A 142 1.75 -7.45 26.82
N GLY A 143 1.90 -6.81 25.65
CA GLY A 143 3.19 -6.42 25.10
C GLY A 143 3.89 -7.55 24.33
N GLU A 144 3.26 -8.69 24.13
CA GLU A 144 3.78 -9.75 23.28
C GLU A 144 3.77 -9.34 21.83
N LYS A 145 4.78 -9.79 21.09
CA LYS A 145 5.04 -9.39 19.71
C LYS A 145 4.84 -10.57 18.77
N PHE A 146 4.28 -10.27 17.61
CA PHE A 146 4.04 -11.22 16.52
C PHE A 146 4.42 -10.59 15.19
N TRP A 147 5.02 -11.37 14.30
CA TRP A 147 5.24 -10.95 12.92
C TRP A 147 4.01 -11.29 12.09
N VAL A 148 3.59 -10.37 11.22
CA VAL A 148 2.35 -10.55 10.45
C VAL A 148 2.53 -10.18 8.98
N LYS A 149 1.80 -10.88 8.11
CA LYS A 149 1.60 -10.53 6.70
C LYS A 149 0.11 -10.40 6.41
N TYR A 150 -0.27 -9.35 5.65
CA TYR A 150 -1.66 -9.03 5.33
C TYR A 150 -2.05 -9.55 3.96
N HIS A 151 -3.21 -10.19 3.85
CA HIS A 151 -3.77 -10.76 2.65
C HIS A 151 -5.22 -10.29 2.47
N PHE A 152 -5.51 -9.52 1.44
CA PHE A 152 -6.86 -9.12 1.05
C PHE A 152 -7.29 -9.99 -0.14
N HIS A 153 -8.17 -10.93 0.11
CA HIS A 153 -8.72 -11.80 -0.93
C HIS A 153 -10.03 -11.23 -1.44
N THR A 154 -10.10 -10.94 -2.74
CA THR A 154 -11.32 -10.46 -3.38
C THR A 154 -12.45 -11.47 -3.24
N LEU A 155 -13.65 -11.01 -2.88
CA LEU A 155 -14.84 -11.85 -2.79
C LEU A 155 -15.61 -11.94 -4.12
N GLN A 156 -15.20 -11.16 -5.13
CA GLN A 156 -15.72 -11.20 -6.49
C GLN A 156 -15.11 -12.33 -7.33
N GLY A 157 -14.08 -13.01 -6.79
CA GLY A 157 -13.27 -13.98 -7.53
C GLY A 157 -12.10 -13.29 -8.25
N VAL A 158 -11.00 -14.04 -8.44
CA VAL A 158 -9.86 -13.59 -9.23
C VAL A 158 -10.13 -13.93 -10.69
N GLU A 159 -10.17 -12.88 -11.53
CA GLU A 159 -10.29 -13.01 -12.99
C GLU A 159 -9.18 -12.22 -13.67
N CYS A 160 -8.71 -12.75 -14.79
CA CYS A 160 -7.61 -12.17 -15.56
C CYS A 160 -7.98 -12.05 -17.03
N LEU A 161 -7.41 -11.06 -17.71
CA LEU A 161 -7.51 -10.90 -19.15
C LEU A 161 -6.43 -11.73 -19.84
N THR A 162 -6.72 -12.17 -21.05
CA THR A 162 -5.68 -12.59 -21.99
C THR A 162 -4.93 -11.38 -22.53
N ASN A 163 -3.75 -11.58 -23.13
CA ASN A 163 -3.01 -10.48 -23.76
C ASN A 163 -3.84 -9.79 -24.85
N ALA A 164 -4.54 -10.55 -25.68
CA ALA A 164 -5.36 -10.01 -26.76
C ALA A 164 -6.53 -9.16 -26.24
N GLU A 165 -7.23 -9.62 -25.20
CA GLU A 165 -8.29 -8.86 -24.54
C GLU A 165 -7.74 -7.55 -23.90
N ALA A 166 -6.59 -7.63 -23.23
CA ALA A 166 -5.97 -6.48 -22.58
C ALA A 166 -5.55 -5.42 -23.61
N GLU A 167 -4.97 -5.84 -24.75
CA GLU A 167 -4.58 -4.94 -25.84
C GLU A 167 -5.80 -4.29 -26.53
N ALA A 168 -6.83 -5.09 -26.82
CA ALA A 168 -8.05 -4.58 -27.40
C ALA A 168 -8.73 -3.55 -26.49
N LEU A 169 -8.82 -3.83 -25.19
CA LEU A 169 -9.42 -2.95 -24.22
C LEU A 169 -8.57 -1.68 -23.99
N ALA A 170 -7.24 -1.81 -24.01
CA ALA A 170 -6.32 -0.66 -23.91
C ALA A 170 -6.53 0.35 -25.05
N GLY A 171 -6.85 -0.15 -26.24
CA GLY A 171 -7.16 0.71 -27.41
C GLY A 171 -8.56 1.31 -27.38
N ALA A 172 -9.52 0.61 -26.78
CA ALA A 172 -10.93 1.03 -26.72
C ALA A 172 -11.22 1.98 -25.54
N ASP A 173 -10.67 1.71 -24.36
CA ASP A 173 -10.88 2.48 -23.13
C ASP A 173 -9.67 2.36 -22.21
N ALA A 174 -8.83 3.38 -22.17
CA ALA A 174 -7.65 3.42 -21.30
C ALA A 174 -8.01 3.40 -19.80
N ASP A 175 -9.19 3.88 -19.43
CA ASP A 175 -9.68 3.96 -18.04
C ASP A 175 -10.64 2.82 -17.67
N ALA A 176 -10.59 1.69 -18.37
CA ALA A 176 -11.56 0.60 -18.25
C ALA A 176 -11.73 0.07 -16.82
N HIS A 177 -10.65 -0.12 -16.07
CA HIS A 177 -10.74 -0.60 -14.69
C HIS A 177 -11.29 0.46 -13.74
N ARG A 178 -10.91 1.72 -13.95
CA ARG A 178 -11.42 2.86 -13.18
C ARG A 178 -12.91 3.04 -13.40
N ARG A 179 -13.36 2.97 -14.65
CA ARG A 179 -14.78 3.05 -15.02
C ARG A 179 -15.58 1.91 -14.39
N ASP A 180 -15.11 0.66 -14.54
CA ASP A 180 -15.76 -0.50 -13.94
C ASP A 180 -15.96 -0.36 -12.43
N LEU A 181 -14.93 0.07 -11.70
CA LEU A 181 -15.01 0.26 -10.25
C LEU A 181 -16.00 1.37 -9.89
N PHE A 182 -15.90 2.52 -10.57
CA PHE A 182 -16.78 3.68 -10.31
C PHE A 182 -18.24 3.33 -10.56
N ASP A 183 -18.54 2.74 -11.71
CA ASP A 183 -19.90 2.38 -12.12
C ASP A 183 -20.49 1.29 -11.24
N SER A 184 -19.68 0.29 -10.83
CA SER A 184 -20.10 -0.77 -9.93
C SER A 184 -20.57 -0.18 -8.58
N ILE A 185 -19.76 0.70 -7.98
CA ILE A 185 -20.13 1.37 -6.71
C ILE A 185 -21.37 2.25 -6.91
N ALA A 186 -21.46 2.98 -8.02
CA ALA A 186 -22.62 3.83 -8.33
C ALA A 186 -23.93 3.04 -8.45
N ARG A 187 -23.86 1.78 -8.93
CA ARG A 187 -25.03 0.87 -9.01
C ARG A 187 -25.35 0.16 -7.70
N GLY A 188 -24.54 0.34 -6.64
CA GLY A 188 -24.69 -0.37 -5.37
C GLY A 188 -24.07 -1.78 -5.35
N GLU A 189 -23.31 -2.16 -6.38
CA GLU A 189 -22.55 -3.39 -6.45
C GLU A 189 -21.21 -3.21 -5.72
N PHE A 190 -21.23 -3.22 -4.41
CA PHE A 190 -20.07 -2.89 -3.58
C PHE A 190 -19.02 -3.98 -3.57
N PRO A 191 -17.83 -3.78 -4.15
CA PRO A 191 -16.79 -4.78 -4.12
C PRO A 191 -16.21 -4.95 -2.72
N GLN A 192 -15.87 -6.20 -2.39
CA GLN A 192 -15.41 -6.60 -1.07
C GLN A 192 -14.13 -7.43 -1.12
N TRP A 193 -13.33 -7.29 -0.07
CA TRP A 193 -12.15 -8.11 0.18
C TRP A 193 -12.16 -8.62 1.61
N ARG A 194 -11.88 -9.91 1.77
CA ARG A 194 -11.61 -10.50 3.08
C ARG A 194 -10.16 -10.22 3.47
N LEU A 195 -9.95 -9.54 4.59
CA LEU A 195 -8.64 -9.45 5.20
C LEU A 195 -8.39 -10.71 6.02
N SER A 196 -7.30 -11.38 5.71
CA SER A 196 -6.70 -12.41 6.54
C SER A 196 -5.24 -12.07 6.82
N VAL A 197 -4.68 -12.60 7.90
CA VAL A 197 -3.28 -12.43 8.25
C VAL A 197 -2.60 -13.77 8.48
N GLN A 198 -1.32 -13.85 8.12
CA GLN A 198 -0.43 -14.90 8.63
C GLN A 198 0.27 -14.36 9.87
N ILE A 199 0.38 -15.18 10.90
CA ILE A 199 0.95 -14.81 12.19
C ILE A 199 2.10 -15.74 12.51
N MET A 200 3.27 -15.18 12.79
CA MET A 200 4.48 -15.89 13.21
C MET A 200 4.85 -15.40 14.62
N PRO A 201 4.98 -16.28 15.62
CA PRO A 201 5.54 -15.89 16.91
C PRO A 201 6.86 -15.17 16.77
N TYR A 202 7.10 -14.13 17.57
CA TYR A 202 8.30 -13.29 17.46
C TYR A 202 9.60 -14.10 17.56
N ALA A 203 9.61 -15.11 18.41
CA ALA A 203 10.77 -15.96 18.66
C ALA A 203 11.11 -16.92 17.51
N ASP A 204 10.17 -17.19 16.60
CA ASP A 204 10.39 -18.14 15.49
C ASP A 204 11.27 -17.57 14.38
N ALA A 205 11.28 -16.23 14.22
CA ALA A 205 11.94 -15.58 13.11
C ALA A 205 13.44 -15.91 12.97
N PRO A 206 14.25 -15.93 14.05
CA PRO A 206 15.68 -16.27 13.93
C PRO A 206 15.96 -17.71 13.49
N GLY A 207 15.05 -18.63 13.81
CA GLY A 207 15.17 -20.06 13.49
C GLY A 207 14.48 -20.48 12.19
N TYR A 208 13.76 -19.56 11.53
CA TYR A 208 13.01 -19.92 10.34
C TYR A 208 13.94 -20.26 9.17
N ARG A 209 13.50 -21.18 8.29
CA ARG A 209 14.30 -21.75 7.19
C ARG A 209 14.85 -20.74 6.17
N PHE A 210 14.32 -19.51 6.14
CA PHE A 210 14.84 -18.38 5.38
C PHE A 210 14.49 -17.07 6.11
N ASN A 211 15.08 -15.95 5.69
CA ASN A 211 14.75 -14.65 6.28
C ASN A 211 13.25 -14.31 6.09
N PRO A 212 12.42 -14.30 7.16
CA PRO A 212 10.99 -14.04 7.06
C PRO A 212 10.65 -12.59 6.71
N PHE A 213 11.65 -11.70 6.74
CA PHE A 213 11.55 -10.29 6.36
C PHE A 213 11.98 -10.04 4.90
N ASP A 214 12.34 -11.08 4.15
CA ASP A 214 12.69 -10.98 2.74
C ASP A 214 11.41 -10.77 1.91
N LEU A 215 11.25 -9.57 1.36
CA LEU A 215 10.08 -9.15 0.58
C LEU A 215 9.91 -9.94 -0.74
N THR A 216 10.95 -10.65 -1.18
CA THR A 216 10.89 -11.48 -2.40
C THR A 216 10.35 -12.89 -2.13
N LYS A 217 9.98 -13.20 -0.89
CA LYS A 217 9.52 -14.52 -0.44
C LYS A 217 8.14 -14.45 0.23
N ILE A 218 7.39 -15.52 0.06
CA ILE A 218 6.14 -15.74 0.81
C ILE A 218 6.42 -16.65 2.03
N TRP A 219 5.53 -16.58 3.01
CA TRP A 219 5.43 -17.63 4.02
C TRP A 219 4.45 -18.69 3.51
N PRO A 220 4.84 -19.97 3.41
CA PRO A 220 3.89 -21.03 3.07
C PRO A 220 2.74 -21.12 4.09
N HIS A 221 1.52 -21.26 3.60
CA HIS A 221 0.34 -21.37 4.47
C HIS A 221 0.36 -22.63 5.35
N ALA A 222 1.14 -23.65 4.95
CA ALA A 222 1.36 -24.85 5.76
C ALA A 222 2.20 -24.55 7.03
N ASP A 223 3.08 -23.55 6.98
CA ASP A 223 3.91 -23.16 8.12
C ASP A 223 3.12 -22.18 9.02
N TYR A 224 2.49 -21.17 8.41
CA TYR A 224 1.69 -20.15 9.09
C TYR A 224 0.38 -19.98 8.32
N PRO A 225 -0.73 -20.57 8.82
CA PRO A 225 -2.03 -20.50 8.17
C PRO A 225 -2.61 -19.09 8.22
N LEU A 226 -3.66 -18.88 7.40
CA LEU A 226 -4.38 -17.62 7.37
C LEU A 226 -5.40 -17.55 8.53
N HIS A 227 -5.39 -16.45 9.26
CA HIS A 227 -6.38 -16.08 10.27
C HIS A 227 -7.25 -14.95 9.71
N GLU A 228 -8.56 -15.15 9.68
CA GLU A 228 -9.50 -14.13 9.22
C GLU A 228 -9.59 -12.98 10.22
N VAL A 229 -9.70 -11.74 9.72
CA VAL A 229 -9.78 -10.52 10.53
C VAL A 229 -11.08 -9.77 10.27
N GLY A 230 -11.40 -9.50 9.00
CA GLY A 230 -12.56 -8.69 8.67
C GLY A 230 -12.80 -8.51 7.16
N ILE A 231 -13.78 -7.68 6.85
CA ILE A 231 -14.23 -7.40 5.48
C ILE A 231 -14.03 -5.92 5.16
N LEU A 232 -13.30 -5.68 4.08
CA LEU A 232 -13.19 -4.37 3.44
C LEU A 232 -14.27 -4.26 2.36
N THR A 233 -15.08 -3.20 2.42
CA THR A 233 -16.15 -2.93 1.44
C THR A 233 -15.94 -1.54 0.85
N LEU A 234 -15.91 -1.41 -0.47
CA LEU A 234 -15.93 -0.12 -1.17
C LEU A 234 -17.39 0.25 -1.49
N ASN A 235 -17.94 1.15 -0.72
CA ASN A 235 -19.36 1.51 -0.74
C ASN A 235 -19.64 2.99 -1.05
N GLU A 236 -18.60 3.77 -1.37
CA GLU A 236 -18.70 5.18 -1.69
C GLU A 236 -17.65 5.58 -2.72
N ASN A 237 -18.08 6.25 -3.78
CA ASN A 237 -17.19 6.90 -4.75
C ASN A 237 -16.70 8.25 -4.23
N PRO A 238 -15.50 8.71 -4.63
CA PRO A 238 -15.06 10.07 -4.32
C PRO A 238 -15.98 11.10 -5.00
N LYS A 239 -16.28 12.18 -4.29
CA LYS A 239 -17.02 13.33 -4.84
C LYS A 239 -16.13 14.25 -5.69
N ASN A 240 -14.84 14.24 -5.41
CA ASN A 240 -13.82 14.98 -6.14
C ASN A 240 -12.55 14.13 -6.21
N HIS A 241 -12.24 13.60 -7.40
CA HIS A 241 -11.09 12.70 -7.62
C HIS A 241 -9.77 13.36 -7.26
N PHE A 242 -9.56 14.62 -7.64
CA PHE A 242 -8.32 15.34 -7.33
C PHE A 242 -8.13 15.48 -5.82
N ALA A 243 -9.12 16.04 -5.11
CA ALA A 243 -9.00 16.33 -3.68
C ALA A 243 -8.96 15.07 -2.81
N GLN A 244 -9.67 14.01 -3.19
CA GLN A 244 -9.87 12.83 -2.34
C GLN A 244 -9.00 11.62 -2.74
N ILE A 245 -8.51 11.58 -3.98
CA ILE A 245 -7.73 10.45 -4.51
C ILE A 245 -6.32 10.88 -4.92
N GLU A 246 -6.16 11.89 -5.79
CA GLU A 246 -4.83 12.29 -6.24
C GLU A 246 -3.99 12.92 -5.12
N GLN A 247 -4.60 13.71 -4.27
CA GLN A 247 -3.94 14.33 -3.11
C GLN A 247 -3.78 13.38 -1.91
N ALA A 248 -4.30 12.16 -1.97
CA ALA A 248 -4.06 11.17 -0.92
C ALA A 248 -2.58 10.79 -0.84
N ALA A 249 -2.02 10.94 0.36
CA ALA A 249 -0.62 10.71 0.67
C ALA A 249 -0.49 9.51 1.62
N PHE A 250 -0.55 8.30 1.05
CA PHE A 250 -0.35 7.07 1.81
C PHE A 250 1.12 6.91 2.20
N ALA A 251 1.39 6.55 3.44
CA ALA A 251 2.76 6.40 3.94
C ALA A 251 2.89 5.19 4.88
N PRO A 252 3.85 4.28 4.66
CA PRO A 252 4.14 3.18 5.58
C PRO A 252 4.57 3.63 6.98
N SER A 253 4.89 4.92 7.16
CA SER A 253 5.17 5.53 8.46
C SER A 253 3.92 5.76 9.31
N ASN A 254 2.72 5.77 8.72
CA ASN A 254 1.46 5.94 9.44
C ASN A 254 1.07 4.63 10.11
N LEU A 255 1.42 4.48 11.38
CA LEU A 255 1.08 3.35 12.22
C LEU A 255 0.29 3.82 13.44
N VAL A 256 -0.43 2.88 14.06
CA VAL A 256 -1.19 3.11 15.31
C VAL A 256 -0.68 2.18 16.40
N PRO A 257 -0.97 2.45 17.69
CA PRO A 257 -0.60 1.57 18.79
C PRO A 257 -1.02 0.12 18.54
N GLY A 258 -0.13 -0.84 18.85
CA GLY A 258 -0.37 -2.26 18.57
C GLY A 258 0.12 -2.74 17.20
N ILE A 259 0.64 -1.84 16.36
CA ILE A 259 1.26 -2.16 15.06
C ILE A 259 2.66 -1.55 15.00
N GLY A 260 3.62 -2.30 14.46
CA GLY A 260 5.02 -1.86 14.29
C GLY A 260 5.62 -2.30 12.97
N TRP A 261 6.81 -1.78 12.69
CA TRP A 261 7.62 -2.21 11.53
C TRP A 261 8.42 -3.47 11.87
N SER A 262 8.72 -4.25 10.84
CA SER A 262 9.71 -5.31 10.91
C SER A 262 11.10 -4.78 10.46
N PRO A 263 12.18 -5.57 10.65
CA PRO A 263 13.49 -5.25 10.12
C PRO A 263 13.65 -5.46 8.61
N ASP A 264 12.55 -5.55 7.86
CA ASP A 264 12.54 -5.55 6.40
C ASP A 264 13.17 -4.24 5.87
N LYS A 265 14.32 -4.34 5.21
CA LYS A 265 15.08 -3.17 4.73
C LYS A 265 14.28 -2.31 3.74
N MET A 266 13.49 -2.96 2.87
CA MET A 266 12.63 -2.24 1.93
C MET A 266 11.54 -1.46 2.66
N LEU A 267 10.90 -2.05 3.68
CA LEU A 267 9.91 -1.35 4.49
C LEU A 267 10.52 -0.13 5.18
N LEU A 268 11.68 -0.30 5.82
CA LEU A 268 12.37 0.78 6.51
C LEU A 268 12.80 1.89 5.54
N GLY A 269 13.29 1.56 4.34
CA GLY A 269 13.58 2.54 3.30
C GLY A 269 12.34 3.31 2.85
N ARG A 270 11.20 2.64 2.73
CA ARG A 270 9.91 3.28 2.39
C ARG A 270 9.41 4.25 3.46
N VAL A 271 9.64 3.97 4.75
CA VAL A 271 9.27 4.87 5.84
C VAL A 271 9.86 6.27 5.66
N PHE A 272 11.09 6.37 5.18
CA PHE A 272 11.73 7.67 4.89
C PHE A 272 11.33 8.25 3.54
N ALA A 273 11.30 7.44 2.48
CA ALA A 273 11.12 7.89 1.11
C ALA A 273 9.74 8.52 0.84
N TYR A 274 8.68 8.03 1.51
CA TYR A 274 7.32 8.49 1.21
C TYR A 274 7.06 9.94 1.65
N ALA A 275 7.60 10.37 2.77
CA ALA A 275 7.46 11.77 3.22
C ALA A 275 8.10 12.75 2.21
N ASP A 276 9.28 12.40 1.69
CA ASP A 276 9.97 13.20 0.68
C ASP A 276 9.20 13.21 -0.65
N ALA A 277 8.77 12.03 -1.12
CA ALA A 277 7.98 11.92 -2.34
C ALA A 277 6.67 12.73 -2.28
N HIS A 278 6.00 12.76 -1.13
CA HIS A 278 4.77 13.52 -0.97
C HIS A 278 5.00 15.03 -0.91
N ARG A 279 6.09 15.50 -0.32
CA ARG A 279 6.48 16.91 -0.39
C ARG A 279 6.71 17.35 -1.84
N ALA A 280 7.41 16.53 -2.62
CA ALA A 280 7.65 16.82 -4.04
C ALA A 280 6.36 16.77 -4.88
N ARG A 281 5.46 15.79 -4.63
CA ARG A 281 4.26 15.57 -5.43
C ARG A 281 3.10 16.51 -5.07
N ILE A 282 2.90 16.79 -3.80
CA ILE A 282 1.71 17.50 -3.29
C ILE A 282 2.08 18.87 -2.72
N GLY A 283 3.18 18.97 -1.99
CA GLY A 283 3.64 20.17 -1.28
C GLY A 283 3.97 19.88 0.18
N THR A 284 4.58 20.86 0.84
CA THR A 284 5.06 20.72 2.23
C THR A 284 3.96 20.41 3.23
N ASN A 285 2.75 20.93 3.00
CA ASN A 285 1.60 20.82 3.88
C ASN A 285 0.67 19.62 3.52
N PHE A 286 1.17 18.61 2.83
CA PHE A 286 0.34 17.49 2.36
C PHE A 286 -0.44 16.78 3.47
N HIS A 287 0.09 16.75 4.68
CA HIS A 287 -0.54 16.10 5.84
C HIS A 287 -1.74 16.91 6.39
N GLU A 288 -1.83 18.21 6.08
CA GLU A 288 -2.92 19.08 6.49
C GLU A 288 -4.16 18.99 5.61
N LEU A 289 -4.01 18.40 4.41
CA LEU A 289 -5.13 18.22 3.50
C LEU A 289 -6.20 17.31 4.12
N PRO A 290 -7.49 17.60 3.93
CA PRO A 290 -8.59 16.85 4.56
C PRO A 290 -8.51 15.34 4.36
N VAL A 291 -8.05 14.87 3.19
CA VAL A 291 -7.89 13.45 2.88
C VAL A 291 -6.75 12.79 3.65
N ASN A 292 -5.78 13.56 4.12
CA ASN A 292 -4.59 13.08 4.83
C ASN A 292 -4.64 13.31 6.33
N ARG A 293 -5.53 14.20 6.79
CA ARG A 293 -5.67 14.53 8.21
C ARG A 293 -6.25 13.35 8.99
N ALA A 294 -5.73 13.14 10.20
CA ALA A 294 -6.29 12.16 11.12
C ALA A 294 -7.61 12.68 11.73
N ILE A 295 -8.58 11.79 11.93
CA ILE A 295 -9.89 12.17 12.49
C ILE A 295 -9.85 12.50 13.98
N ASN A 296 -8.82 12.02 14.69
CA ASN A 296 -8.60 12.28 16.12
C ASN A 296 -7.74 13.52 16.38
N GLU A 297 -7.39 14.27 15.34
CA GLU A 297 -6.62 15.50 15.49
C GLU A 297 -7.49 16.54 16.21
N PRO A 298 -7.06 17.07 17.38
CA PRO A 298 -7.85 18.06 18.10
C PRO A 298 -8.06 19.31 17.26
N GLU A 299 -9.24 19.95 17.37
CA GLU A 299 -9.49 21.25 16.79
C GLU A 299 -8.39 22.22 17.21
N GLY A 300 -7.73 22.86 16.26
CA GLY A 300 -6.58 23.72 16.49
C GLY A 300 -5.23 23.01 16.64
N GLY A 301 -5.14 21.71 16.32
CA GLY A 301 -3.86 20.97 16.33
C GLY A 301 -2.80 21.62 15.45
N LEU A 302 -3.18 22.17 14.32
CA LEU A 302 -2.37 23.00 13.43
C LEU A 302 -1.85 24.28 14.11
N ASN A 303 -2.70 24.97 14.87
CA ASN A 303 -2.29 26.18 15.59
C ASN A 303 -1.22 25.91 16.64
N ARG A 304 -1.15 24.72 17.24
CA ARG A 304 -0.06 24.33 18.13
C ARG A 304 1.27 24.17 17.39
N TYR A 305 1.24 23.74 16.15
CA TYR A 305 2.46 23.59 15.34
C TYR A 305 2.95 24.95 14.83
N VAL A 306 2.06 25.82 14.41
CA VAL A 306 2.35 27.19 13.99
C VAL A 306 2.85 27.99 15.18
N HIS A 307 2.20 27.91 16.33
CA HIS A 307 2.68 28.57 17.56
C HIS A 307 4.07 28.09 18.04
N ARG A 308 4.37 26.80 17.92
CA ARG A 308 5.72 26.30 18.24
C ARG A 308 6.78 26.76 17.24
N SER A 309 6.45 26.91 15.96
CA SER A 309 7.38 27.46 14.97
C SER A 309 7.55 28.97 15.13
N GLU A 310 6.51 29.70 15.52
CA GLU A 310 6.58 31.13 15.81
C GLU A 310 7.34 31.40 17.12
N GLU A 311 7.14 30.62 18.17
CA GLU A 311 7.94 30.67 19.39
C GLU A 311 9.42 30.37 19.12
N HIS A 312 9.74 29.38 18.29
CA HIS A 312 11.11 29.09 17.89
C HIS A 312 11.73 30.24 17.05
N THR A 313 10.95 30.86 16.18
CA THR A 313 11.41 31.95 15.34
C THR A 313 11.60 33.23 16.19
N SER A 314 10.72 33.49 17.14
CA SER A 314 10.85 34.64 18.09
C SER A 314 12.00 34.45 19.08
N GLU A 315 12.26 33.22 19.57
CA GLU A 315 13.44 32.94 20.40
C GLU A 315 14.75 33.07 19.62
N LEU A 316 14.79 32.64 18.36
CA LEU A 316 15.97 32.85 17.51
C LEU A 316 16.19 34.32 17.18
N GLN A 317 15.13 35.09 16.89
CA GLN A 317 15.23 36.53 16.67
C GLN A 317 15.67 37.29 17.93
N SER A 318 15.17 36.89 19.11
CA SER A 318 15.58 37.51 20.38
C SER A 318 17.01 37.15 20.80
N ARG A 319 17.52 35.95 20.45
CA ARG A 319 18.89 35.52 20.78
C ARG A 319 19.95 36.07 19.83
N PHE A 320 19.62 36.35 18.58
CA PHE A 320 20.58 36.78 17.57
C PHE A 320 20.43 38.25 17.15
N GLY A 321 19.49 39.00 17.74
CA GLY A 321 19.34 40.45 17.50
C GLY A 321 19.07 40.82 16.02
N ILE A 322 18.34 39.95 15.29
CA ILE A 322 17.94 40.18 13.90
C ILE A 322 16.52 40.71 13.86
#